data_830baa8249119b93193c5e93785d9732
#
_entry.id   830baa8249119b93193c5e93785d9732
#
_cell.length_a   1.000
_cell.length_b   1.000
_cell.length_c   1.000
_cell.angle_alpha   90.00
_cell.angle_beta   90.00
_cell.angle_gamma   90.00
#
_symmetry.space_group_name_H-M   'P 1'
#
loop_
_entity.id
_entity.type
_entity.pdbx_description
1 polymer ?
#
loop_
_entity_poly.entity_id
_entity_poly.type
_entity_poly.pdbx_seq_one_letter_code
_entity_poly.pdbx_strand_id
1 'polypeptide(L)'
;MEGLDSHLVVASSLNVYRANVRVYKTETVALDETPIGENAPLRTEPLVQSDPLNDKLHVERGLLKGKVPSTILRLPPMYGPGDPLCRLYPLIFRMIDERPFIVIPESQANWRWTHGYAPDMAHGIALATMSGSNHFRIFNLGELRT
;
A
#
# COMPACT_ATOMS: atom_id res chain seq x y z
N MET A 1 -2.52 32.00 19.90
CA MET A 1 -2.66 30.54 19.97
C MET A 1 -1.35 29.99 19.44
N GLU A 2 -0.49 29.55 20.32
CA GLU A 2 0.70 28.80 19.96
C GLU A 2 0.25 27.55 19.25
N GLY A 3 0.72 27.36 18.02
CA GLY A 3 0.38 26.21 17.21
C GLY A 3 0.87 24.95 17.93
N LEU A 4 0.00 23.98 18.12
CA LEU A 4 0.40 22.64 18.52
C LEU A 4 1.47 22.18 17.53
N ASP A 5 2.67 21.94 18.05
CA ASP A 5 3.79 21.37 17.30
C ASP A 5 3.49 19.89 17.04
N SER A 6 2.45 19.65 16.20
CA SER A 6 1.90 18.32 15.97
C SER A 6 2.34 17.82 14.61
N HIS A 7 2.86 16.61 14.61
CA HIS A 7 3.21 15.85 13.42
C HIS A 7 2.19 14.75 13.16
N LEU A 8 1.67 14.67 11.94
CA LEU A 8 0.73 13.62 11.56
C LEU A 8 1.47 12.44 10.93
N VAL A 9 1.15 11.24 11.38
CA VAL A 9 1.52 10.00 10.69
C VAL A 9 0.26 9.37 10.13
N VAL A 10 0.22 9.18 8.82
CA VAL A 10 -0.99 8.78 8.10
C VAL A 10 -0.76 7.46 7.38
N ALA A 11 -1.55 6.46 7.73
CA ALA A 11 -1.60 5.19 7.02
C ALA A 11 -2.36 5.34 5.70
N SER A 12 -1.61 5.40 4.61
CA SER A 12 -2.11 5.37 3.24
C SER A 12 -1.98 3.96 2.65
N SER A 13 -2.03 3.83 1.34
CA SER A 13 -1.98 2.54 0.65
C SER A 13 -1.16 2.63 -0.64
N LEU A 14 -0.45 1.57 -1.00
CA LEU A 14 0.15 1.42 -2.32
C LEU A 14 -0.89 1.44 -3.46
N ASN A 15 -2.18 1.31 -3.14
CA ASN A 15 -3.26 1.44 -4.11
C ASN A 15 -3.40 2.85 -4.71
N VAL A 16 -2.66 3.84 -4.20
CA VAL A 16 -2.59 5.17 -4.82
C VAL A 16 -1.83 5.18 -6.14
N TYR A 17 -0.98 4.18 -6.38
CA TYR A 17 -0.20 4.10 -7.62
C TYR A 17 -1.02 3.64 -8.82
N ARG A 18 -0.69 4.21 -9.98
CA ARG A 18 -1.30 3.84 -11.26
C ARG A 18 -1.11 2.36 -11.58
N ALA A 19 0.05 1.80 -11.26
CA ALA A 19 0.37 0.40 -11.48
C ALA A 19 -0.66 -0.56 -10.86
N ASN A 20 -1.22 -0.22 -9.71
CA ASN A 20 -2.20 -1.07 -9.04
C ASN A 20 -3.56 -1.13 -9.75
N VAL A 21 -3.99 -0.04 -10.38
CA VAL A 21 -5.27 -0.01 -11.13
C VAL A 21 -5.25 -0.96 -12.31
N ARG A 22 -4.08 -1.19 -12.90
CA ARG A 22 -3.90 -2.04 -14.07
C ARG A 22 -4.10 -3.53 -13.79
N VAL A 23 -3.88 -3.96 -12.54
CA VAL A 23 -4.15 -5.36 -12.14
C VAL A 23 -5.63 -5.69 -12.23
N TYR A 24 -6.48 -4.68 -12.02
CA TYR A 24 -7.94 -4.85 -12.04
C TYR A 24 -8.59 -4.49 -13.39
N LYS A 25 -7.84 -3.82 -14.26
CA LYS A 25 -8.30 -3.50 -15.63
C LYS A 25 -7.42 -4.26 -16.61
N THR A 26 -8.05 -5.06 -17.46
CA THR A 26 -7.43 -5.85 -18.54
C THR A 26 -6.83 -4.98 -19.68
N GLU A 27 -6.36 -3.79 -19.39
CA GLU A 27 -5.79 -2.90 -20.40
C GLU A 27 -4.30 -3.19 -20.61
N THR A 28 -3.93 -3.41 -21.85
CA THR A 28 -2.55 -3.56 -22.37
C THR A 28 -1.80 -2.23 -22.32
N VAL A 29 -1.51 -1.73 -21.14
CA VAL A 29 -0.66 -0.54 -20.98
C VAL A 29 0.70 -0.99 -20.44
N ALA A 30 1.78 -0.39 -20.94
CA ALA A 30 3.14 -0.69 -20.49
C ALA A 30 3.22 -0.75 -18.96
N LEU A 31 3.85 -1.80 -18.44
CA LEU A 31 4.02 -1.98 -17.00
C LEU A 31 4.92 -0.86 -16.47
N ASP A 32 4.55 -0.30 -15.33
CA ASP A 32 5.46 0.59 -14.62
C ASP A 32 6.68 -0.20 -14.13
N GLU A 33 7.85 0.43 -14.10
CA GLU A 33 9.06 -0.21 -13.60
C GLU A 33 8.90 -0.70 -12.17
N THR A 34 9.45 -1.87 -11.87
CA THR A 34 9.48 -2.44 -10.52
C THR A 34 10.92 -2.56 -10.03
N PRO A 35 11.18 -2.27 -8.76
CA PRO A 35 10.26 -1.89 -7.68
C PRO A 35 9.68 -0.48 -7.84
N ILE A 36 8.42 -0.28 -7.39
CA ILE A 36 7.74 1.00 -7.47
C ILE A 36 8.24 1.91 -6.33
N GLY A 37 8.90 3.00 -6.69
CA GLY A 37 9.36 4.02 -5.73
C GLY A 37 8.27 5.05 -5.40
N GLU A 38 8.53 5.89 -4.40
CA GLU A 38 7.59 6.92 -3.91
C GLU A 38 7.22 7.97 -4.95
N ASN A 39 8.09 8.18 -5.94
CA ASN A 39 7.89 9.12 -7.06
C ASN A 39 7.16 8.50 -8.26
N ALA A 40 6.78 7.21 -8.18
CA ALA A 40 6.07 6.55 -9.27
C ALA A 40 4.71 7.22 -9.54
N PRO A 41 4.20 7.15 -10.78
CA PRO A 41 2.96 7.80 -11.17
C PRO A 41 1.78 7.33 -10.33
N LEU A 42 1.03 8.29 -9.78
CA LEU A 42 -0.21 8.03 -9.07
C LEU A 42 -1.36 7.83 -10.07
N ARG A 43 -2.39 7.12 -9.66
CA ARG A 43 -3.62 7.02 -10.43
C ARG A 43 -4.33 8.38 -10.51
N THR A 44 -5.07 8.59 -11.56
CA THR A 44 -5.88 9.80 -11.76
C THR A 44 -7.31 9.60 -11.28
N GLU A 45 -7.84 8.40 -11.51
CA GLU A 45 -9.22 8.04 -11.23
C GLU A 45 -9.39 7.39 -9.84
N PRO A 46 -10.55 7.59 -9.19
CA PRO A 46 -10.93 6.83 -8.01
C PRO A 46 -10.99 5.33 -8.30
N LEU A 47 -10.78 4.52 -7.28
CA LEU A 47 -11.10 3.09 -7.39
C LEU A 47 -12.63 2.92 -7.45
N VAL A 48 -13.11 2.21 -8.46
CA VAL A 48 -14.56 2.04 -8.74
C VAL A 48 -15.36 1.47 -7.56
N GLN A 49 -14.70 0.80 -6.64
CA GLN A 49 -15.32 0.15 -5.47
C GLN A 49 -15.10 0.90 -4.15
N SER A 50 -14.42 2.04 -4.16
CA SER A 50 -14.18 2.82 -2.94
C SER A 50 -15.15 3.99 -2.83
N ASP A 51 -15.69 4.18 -1.63
CA ASP A 51 -16.31 5.44 -1.26
C ASP A 51 -15.28 6.57 -1.51
N PRO A 52 -15.63 7.62 -2.28
CA PRO A 52 -14.71 8.73 -2.55
C PRO A 52 -14.09 9.36 -1.30
N LEU A 53 -14.80 9.35 -0.18
CA LEU A 53 -14.31 9.85 1.11
C LEU A 53 -13.26 8.96 1.75
N ASN A 54 -13.26 7.66 1.43
CA ASN A 54 -12.30 6.68 1.91
C ASN A 54 -11.15 6.41 0.92
N ASP A 55 -11.15 7.10 -0.22
CA ASP A 55 -10.08 6.96 -1.19
C ASP A 55 -8.77 7.59 -0.67
N LYS A 56 -7.76 6.73 -0.44
CA LYS A 56 -6.46 7.15 0.10
C LYS A 56 -5.78 8.22 -0.75
N LEU A 57 -5.95 8.20 -2.06
CA LEU A 57 -5.42 9.25 -2.94
C LEU A 57 -6.05 10.61 -2.65
N HIS A 58 -7.34 10.64 -2.35
CA HIS A 58 -8.03 11.88 -1.97
C HIS A 58 -7.50 12.42 -0.63
N VAL A 59 -7.31 11.51 0.34
CA VAL A 59 -6.73 11.86 1.65
C VAL A 59 -5.32 12.44 1.49
N GLU A 60 -4.43 11.79 0.72
CA GLU A 60 -3.07 12.29 0.48
C GLU A 60 -3.08 13.69 -0.17
N ARG A 61 -3.92 13.88 -1.18
CA ARG A 61 -4.06 15.19 -1.84
C ARG A 61 -4.55 16.29 -0.88
N GLY A 62 -5.43 15.95 0.04
CA GLY A 62 -5.90 16.86 1.10
C GLY A 62 -4.78 17.25 2.05
N LEU A 63 -3.98 16.28 2.51
CA LEU A 63 -2.85 16.51 3.40
C LEU A 63 -1.77 17.37 2.76
N LEU A 64 -1.42 17.11 1.50
CA LEU A 64 -0.40 17.87 0.76
C LEU A 64 -0.80 19.33 0.54
N LYS A 65 -2.11 19.65 0.52
CA LYS A 65 -2.61 21.02 0.47
C LYS A 65 -2.64 21.70 1.84
N GLY A 66 -2.59 20.91 2.91
CA GLY A 66 -2.56 21.39 4.29
C GLY A 66 -1.22 21.98 4.67
N LYS A 67 -1.18 22.61 5.87
CA LYS A 67 0.05 23.21 6.42
C LYS A 67 0.67 22.34 7.53
N VAL A 68 0.02 21.23 7.90
CA VAL A 68 0.47 20.38 9.00
C VAL A 68 1.52 19.40 8.47
N PRO A 69 2.75 19.41 9.02
CA PRO A 69 3.78 18.44 8.64
C PRO A 69 3.26 17.01 8.80
N SER A 70 3.43 16.18 7.77
CA SER A 70 2.85 14.85 7.76
C SER A 70 3.82 13.83 7.19
N THR A 71 3.88 12.65 7.81
CA THR A 71 4.51 11.47 7.22
C THR A 71 3.43 10.54 6.70
N ILE A 72 3.39 10.35 5.40
CA ILE A 72 2.45 9.46 4.72
C ILE A 72 3.15 8.11 4.52
N LEU A 73 2.57 7.05 5.07
CA LEU A 73 3.05 5.68 4.93
C LEU A 73 2.12 4.92 3.98
N ARG A 74 2.60 4.59 2.79
CA ARG A 74 1.88 3.79 1.81
C ARG A 74 2.07 2.33 2.11
N LEU A 75 1.05 1.71 2.70
CA LEU A 75 1.06 0.33 3.14
C LEU A 75 0.68 -0.62 1.99
N PRO A 76 1.32 -1.79 1.89
CA PRO A 76 0.92 -2.85 0.98
C PRO A 76 -0.31 -3.60 1.49
N PRO A 77 -0.88 -4.54 0.70
CA PRO A 77 -1.77 -5.55 1.23
C PRO A 77 -1.09 -6.28 2.40
N MET A 78 -1.69 -6.19 3.58
CA MET A 78 -1.15 -6.80 4.79
C MET A 78 -1.65 -8.22 4.96
N TYR A 79 -0.83 -9.09 5.54
CA TYR A 79 -1.16 -10.45 5.92
C TYR A 79 -0.67 -10.74 7.35
N GLY A 80 -1.14 -11.84 7.93
CA GLY A 80 -0.76 -12.29 9.26
C GLY A 80 -1.90 -12.24 10.26
N PRO A 81 -1.59 -12.22 11.57
CA PRO A 81 -2.60 -12.20 12.61
C PRO A 81 -3.56 -11.01 12.44
N GLY A 82 -4.86 -11.31 12.45
CA GLY A 82 -5.90 -10.28 12.31
C GLY A 82 -6.23 -9.89 10.87
N ASP A 83 -5.69 -10.56 9.84
CA ASP A 83 -6.12 -10.33 8.45
C ASP A 83 -7.54 -10.89 8.22
N PRO A 84 -8.58 -10.04 8.14
CA PRO A 84 -9.96 -10.49 7.98
C PRO A 84 -10.23 -11.10 6.59
N LEU A 85 -9.37 -10.82 5.62
CA LEU A 85 -9.51 -11.33 4.25
C LEU A 85 -8.77 -12.64 4.04
N CYS A 86 -7.97 -13.10 5.01
CA CYS A 86 -7.20 -14.34 4.93
C CYS A 86 -6.49 -14.49 3.58
N ARG A 87 -5.82 -13.45 3.10
CA ARG A 87 -5.32 -13.32 1.72
C ARG A 87 -4.43 -14.46 1.27
N LEU A 88 -3.59 -14.99 2.17
CA LEU A 88 -2.70 -16.10 1.86
C LEU A 88 -3.35 -17.47 2.03
N TYR A 89 -4.50 -17.53 2.71
CA TYR A 89 -5.18 -18.78 3.03
C TYR A 89 -5.46 -19.66 1.79
N PRO A 90 -5.95 -19.12 0.65
CA PRO A 90 -6.23 -19.96 -0.52
C PRO A 90 -5.00 -20.64 -1.10
N LEU A 91 -3.81 -20.05 -0.95
CA LEU A 91 -2.54 -20.65 -1.38
C LEU A 91 -2.05 -21.67 -0.37
N ILE A 92 -1.99 -21.27 0.90
CA ILE A 92 -1.54 -22.13 2.01
C ILE A 92 -2.40 -23.38 2.11
N PHE A 93 -3.73 -23.25 2.00
CA PHE A 93 -4.64 -24.38 2.04
C PHE A 93 -4.37 -25.40 0.93
N ARG A 94 -4.08 -24.92 -0.31
CA ARG A 94 -3.74 -25.81 -1.41
C ARG A 94 -2.41 -26.55 -1.20
N MET A 95 -1.45 -25.89 -0.54
CA MET A 95 -0.18 -26.52 -0.17
C MET A 95 -0.37 -27.58 0.90
N ILE A 96 -1.18 -27.31 1.92
CA ILE A 96 -1.51 -28.27 2.98
C ILE A 96 -2.28 -29.47 2.43
N ASP A 97 -3.15 -29.25 1.44
CA ASP A 97 -3.94 -30.27 0.75
C ASP A 97 -3.09 -31.06 -0.29
N GLU A 98 -1.77 -30.84 -0.29
CA GLU A 98 -0.80 -31.51 -1.16
C GLU A 98 -1.19 -31.46 -2.66
N ARG A 99 -1.80 -30.36 -3.10
CA ARG A 99 -2.16 -30.18 -4.50
C ARG A 99 -0.92 -30.15 -5.38
N PRO A 100 -0.86 -30.96 -6.46
CA PRO A 100 0.33 -31.05 -7.32
C PRO A 100 0.64 -29.75 -8.07
N PHE A 101 -0.35 -28.88 -8.23
CA PHE A 101 -0.19 -27.56 -8.86
C PHE A 101 -1.27 -26.59 -8.41
N ILE A 102 -0.96 -25.30 -8.55
CA ILE A 102 -1.88 -24.20 -8.32
C ILE A 102 -2.05 -23.46 -9.66
N VAL A 103 -3.28 -23.39 -10.16
CA VAL A 103 -3.59 -22.64 -11.39
C VAL A 103 -3.84 -21.18 -11.03
N ILE A 104 -3.06 -20.30 -11.63
CA ILE A 104 -3.22 -18.84 -11.54
C ILE A 104 -3.17 -18.24 -12.94
N PRO A 105 -3.89 -17.14 -13.20
CA PRO A 105 -3.81 -16.44 -14.47
C PRO A 105 -2.38 -15.95 -14.75
N GLU A 106 -1.93 -16.02 -15.99
CA GLU A 106 -0.58 -15.58 -16.38
C GLU A 106 -0.30 -14.12 -15.98
N SER A 107 -1.29 -13.25 -16.13
CA SER A 107 -1.22 -11.85 -15.70
C SER A 107 -0.94 -11.69 -14.21
N GLN A 108 -1.43 -12.62 -13.38
CA GLN A 108 -1.13 -12.63 -11.94
C GLN A 108 0.20 -13.31 -11.64
N ALA A 109 0.58 -14.34 -12.38
CA ALA A 109 1.84 -15.05 -12.19
C ALA A 109 3.07 -14.14 -12.43
N ASN A 110 2.96 -13.23 -13.40
CA ASN A 110 4.01 -12.27 -13.75
C ASN A 110 3.93 -10.96 -12.95
N TRP A 111 2.90 -10.77 -12.15
CA TRP A 111 2.72 -9.58 -11.33
C TRP A 111 3.59 -9.66 -10.07
N ARG A 112 4.41 -8.64 -9.88
CA ARG A 112 5.22 -8.49 -8.68
C ARG A 112 4.63 -7.38 -7.82
N TRP A 113 4.07 -7.76 -6.68
CA TRP A 113 3.51 -6.84 -5.72
C TRP A 113 4.07 -7.14 -4.33
N THR A 114 4.39 -6.09 -3.58
CA THR A 114 4.84 -6.28 -2.21
C THR A 114 3.66 -6.56 -1.30
N HIS A 115 3.88 -7.41 -0.30
CA HIS A 115 2.98 -7.64 0.82
C HIS A 115 3.67 -7.20 2.09
N GLY A 116 2.93 -7.03 3.17
CA GLY A 116 3.50 -6.65 4.46
C GLY A 116 2.98 -7.54 5.57
N TYR A 117 3.87 -8.12 6.35
CA TYR A 117 3.49 -8.80 7.58
C TYR A 117 2.95 -7.76 8.58
N ALA A 118 1.75 -7.95 9.09
CA ALA A 118 1.05 -6.94 9.87
C ALA A 118 1.86 -6.41 11.08
N PRO A 119 2.56 -7.24 11.87
CA PRO A 119 3.43 -6.76 12.94
C PRO A 119 4.58 -5.87 12.46
N ASP A 120 5.21 -6.18 11.32
CA ASP A 120 6.31 -5.37 10.77
C ASP A 120 5.81 -4.03 10.27
N MET A 121 4.63 -4.00 9.67
CA MET A 121 3.98 -2.76 9.26
C MET A 121 3.63 -1.90 10.47
N ALA A 122 3.14 -2.50 11.55
CA ALA A 122 2.87 -1.79 12.81
C ALA A 122 4.16 -1.22 13.42
N HIS A 123 5.27 -1.97 13.38
CA HIS A 123 6.58 -1.49 13.82
C HIS A 123 7.04 -0.29 12.99
N GLY A 124 6.91 -0.34 11.66
CA GLY A 124 7.24 0.78 10.78
C GLY A 124 6.42 2.04 11.07
N ILE A 125 5.13 1.89 11.37
CA ILE A 125 4.26 3.01 11.78
C ILE A 125 4.75 3.60 13.12
N ALA A 126 5.08 2.74 14.10
CA ALA A 126 5.58 3.19 15.39
C ALA A 126 6.91 3.98 15.25
N LEU A 127 7.85 3.48 14.45
CA LEU A 127 9.10 4.19 14.16
C LEU A 127 8.85 5.56 13.51
N ALA A 128 7.94 5.64 12.54
CA ALA A 128 7.60 6.91 11.91
C ALA A 128 6.98 7.90 12.90
N THR A 129 6.17 7.41 13.84
CA THR A 129 5.57 8.23 14.90
C THR A 129 6.62 8.76 15.86
N MET A 130 7.60 7.94 16.22
CA MET A 130 8.67 8.31 17.15
C MET A 130 9.70 9.26 16.50
N SER A 131 9.88 9.17 15.18
CA SER A 131 10.95 9.92 14.50
C SER A 131 10.64 11.42 14.34
N GLY A 132 9.40 11.83 14.46
CA GLY A 132 8.95 13.21 14.27
C GLY A 132 9.45 13.86 12.96
N SER A 133 8.80 14.85 12.46
CA SER A 133 9.33 15.64 11.33
C SER A 133 8.59 16.94 11.16
N ASN A 134 9.33 17.99 10.84
CA ASN A 134 8.76 19.29 10.49
C ASN A 134 8.50 19.43 8.97
N HIS A 135 8.65 18.32 8.22
CA HIS A 135 8.49 18.31 6.76
C HIS A 135 7.53 17.20 6.33
N PHE A 136 6.94 17.38 5.14
CA PHE A 136 6.21 16.31 4.48
C PHE A 136 7.18 15.21 4.03
N ARG A 137 6.83 13.99 4.38
CA ARG A 137 7.56 12.78 3.94
C ARG A 137 6.56 11.73 3.44
N ILE A 138 6.97 10.97 2.46
CA ILE A 138 6.20 9.84 1.93
C ILE A 138 7.14 8.64 1.89
N PHE A 139 6.68 7.52 2.42
CA PHE A 139 7.43 6.26 2.38
C PHE A 139 6.52 5.12 1.92
N ASN A 140 7.04 4.28 1.07
CA ASN A 140 6.47 2.96 0.83
C ASN A 140 6.95 2.02 1.93
N LEU A 141 6.02 1.38 2.63
CA LEU A 141 6.37 0.29 3.54
C LEU A 141 6.22 -1.05 2.80
N GLY A 142 7.13 -1.97 3.10
CA GLY A 142 7.12 -3.30 2.53
C GLY A 142 8.22 -4.16 3.13
N GLU A 143 8.16 -5.45 2.88
CA GLU A 143 9.21 -6.35 3.30
C GLU A 143 10.44 -6.18 2.40
N LEU A 144 11.61 -6.14 3.02
CA LEU A 144 12.86 -6.23 2.31
C LEU A 144 13.00 -7.66 1.74
N ARG A 145 13.35 -7.76 0.47
CA ARG A 145 13.78 -9.05 -0.06
C ARG A 145 15.11 -9.43 0.60
N THR A 146 15.11 -10.54 1.26
CA THR A 146 16.31 -11.30 1.60
C THR A 146 16.70 -12.19 0.43
#